data_0d4730c1b2e8d353739606700c054fe9
#
_entry.id   0d4730c1b2e8d353739606700c054fe9
#
_cell.length_a   1.000
_cell.length_b   1.000
_cell.length_c   1.000
_cell.angle_alpha   90.00
_cell.angle_beta   90.00
_cell.angle_gamma   90.00
#
_symmetry.space_group_name_H-M   'P 1'
#
loop_
_entity.id
_entity.type
_entity.pdbx_description
1 polymer ?
#
loop_
_entity_poly.entity_id
_entity_poly.type
_entity_poly.pdbx_seq_one_letter_code
_entity_poly.pdbx_strand_id
1 'polypeptide(L)'
;MKSKDSENGQNKGILRWIAAVAIALLVSYLRANGYLPENPPEASHEEQTAAETEQEQSSVLSRESFCRTTYEVFVHSFCDSDGDGIGDLPGLLSKLDYINDGDPNGGKDLGMTGLWLMPVFPSNTYHKYDVTDFVGIDPSYGTLEDMDALIAACHERGMTVILDLAVNHTSTAHPWFQEAARYLRSLPSGREAVKDECPYVWYYQFAREQYDGYVPLPDSEWYYEARFWSEMPDLNLTTPEVRQELKDVIHFWLDRGVDGFRLDAVTSYFTDNLEAGIEFTRWLTQTAKERNPSAYIVGEAWADQYTYAQYYKSGIDSLFDFAFAGRDGLISRVVNRTTGLRSFAEGMVQEEELYASMNPSCVNAPFYTNHDMDRGAEYYMENDGTKVKTAEALNLLMTGNAFVYYGEELGMKGAGRDENKRAPMYWSDDPNAPGMCKGPSGMDEIRMEYGSLEKQIDDPNSIYNYIREAVRIRESLPVIAKGRTVRIPELEEERFCGFLRTDSANQGAGDVLVLINTGDSAVTRRLPDSVADYRNLSAALYTGDRNVQINDREITIPAGGILFLQKP
;
A
#
# COMPACT_ATOMS: atom_id res chain seq x y z
N MET A 1 20.96 39.44 -29.76
CA MET A 1 20.92 40.09 -28.44
C MET A 1 21.21 39.02 -27.39
N LYS A 2 22.47 38.75 -27.13
CA LYS A 2 22.93 37.91 -25.99
C LYS A 2 23.82 38.83 -25.17
N SER A 3 23.49 39.10 -23.94
CA SER A 3 24.33 39.60 -22.84
C SER A 3 23.52 40.52 -21.89
N LYS A 4 22.70 39.93 -21.02
CA LYS A 4 22.23 40.60 -19.77
C LYS A 4 21.92 39.64 -18.63
N ASP A 5 21.86 38.32 -18.86
CA ASP A 5 21.49 37.36 -17.82
C ASP A 5 22.67 36.76 -17.03
N SER A 6 23.91 37.00 -17.45
CA SER A 6 25.12 36.49 -16.77
C SER A 6 25.63 37.36 -15.62
N GLU A 7 25.27 38.64 -15.56
CA GLU A 7 25.73 39.56 -14.50
C GLU A 7 24.91 39.44 -13.18
N ASN A 8 23.66 38.99 -13.26
CA ASN A 8 22.78 38.87 -12.06
C ASN A 8 23.07 37.61 -11.22
N GLY A 9 23.59 36.54 -11.83
CA GLY A 9 24.00 35.33 -11.15
C GLY A 9 25.30 35.45 -10.37
N GLN A 10 26.27 36.17 -10.95
CA GLN A 10 27.58 36.42 -10.30
C GLN A 10 27.44 37.33 -9.07
N ASN A 11 26.59 38.35 -9.13
CA ASN A 11 26.37 39.26 -7.99
C ASN A 11 25.71 38.59 -6.77
N LYS A 12 24.80 37.63 -6.98
CA LYS A 12 24.21 36.86 -5.86
C LYS A 12 25.20 35.89 -5.22
N GLY A 13 26.10 35.30 -5.98
CA GLY A 13 27.20 34.47 -5.48
C GLY A 13 28.19 35.26 -4.63
N ILE A 14 28.59 36.44 -5.08
CA ILE A 14 29.52 37.35 -4.40
C ILE A 14 28.89 37.87 -3.08
N LEU A 15 27.60 38.25 -3.09
CA LEU A 15 26.91 38.70 -1.88
C LEU A 15 26.80 37.56 -0.81
N ARG A 16 26.54 36.33 -1.22
CA ARG A 16 26.52 35.16 -0.30
C ARG A 16 27.91 34.89 0.25
N TRP A 17 28.95 35.03 -0.55
CA TRP A 17 30.34 34.84 -0.12
C TRP A 17 30.78 35.93 0.88
N ILE A 18 30.41 37.19 0.62
CA ILE A 18 30.67 38.31 1.53
C ILE A 18 29.93 38.13 2.86
N ALA A 19 28.67 37.67 2.83
CA ALA A 19 27.90 37.37 4.05
C ALA A 19 28.53 36.23 4.85
N ALA A 20 28.97 35.15 4.21
CA ALA A 20 29.63 34.03 4.87
C ALA A 20 30.98 34.46 5.52
N VAL A 21 31.77 35.26 4.84
CA VAL A 21 33.03 35.81 5.37
C VAL A 21 32.77 36.77 6.53
N ALA A 22 31.75 37.62 6.45
CA ALA A 22 31.37 38.53 7.53
C ALA A 22 30.91 37.76 8.80
N ILE A 23 30.14 36.67 8.64
CA ILE A 23 29.73 35.80 9.74
C ILE A 23 30.95 35.10 10.37
N ALA A 24 31.86 34.57 9.53
CA ALA A 24 33.09 33.93 10.01
C ALA A 24 33.99 34.90 10.82
N LEU A 25 34.12 36.15 10.35
CA LEU A 25 34.86 37.19 11.03
C LEU A 25 34.19 37.61 12.37
N LEU A 26 32.85 37.69 12.37
CA LEU A 26 32.06 37.98 13.57
C LEU A 26 32.22 36.87 14.63
N VAL A 27 32.13 35.60 14.22
CA VAL A 27 32.34 34.45 15.09
C VAL A 27 33.75 34.43 15.64
N SER A 28 34.76 34.72 14.81
CA SER A 28 36.15 34.82 15.24
C SER A 28 36.37 35.98 16.22
N TYR A 29 35.75 37.14 15.99
CA TYR A 29 35.80 38.28 16.89
C TYR A 29 35.13 37.96 18.25
N LEU A 30 33.97 37.32 18.25
CA LEU A 30 33.25 36.94 19.46
C LEU A 30 34.01 35.89 20.28
N ARG A 31 34.73 34.96 19.63
CA ARG A 31 35.64 34.02 20.32
C ARG A 31 36.85 34.71 20.93
N ALA A 32 37.50 35.59 20.15
CA ALA A 32 38.68 36.31 20.63
C ALA A 32 38.42 37.25 21.82
N ASN A 33 37.17 37.67 22.02
CA ASN A 33 36.75 38.52 23.12
C ASN A 33 35.99 37.76 24.24
N GLY A 34 35.96 36.41 24.20
CA GLY A 34 35.40 35.58 25.27
C GLY A 34 33.88 35.54 25.32
N TYR A 35 33.19 35.98 24.24
CA TYR A 35 31.73 35.91 24.12
C TYR A 35 31.23 34.57 23.57
N LEU A 36 32.12 33.76 23.01
CA LEU A 36 31.86 32.37 22.56
C LEU A 36 33.03 31.48 23.03
N PRO A 37 32.81 30.22 23.41
CA PRO A 37 33.87 29.28 23.72
C PRO A 37 34.82 29.07 22.54
N GLU A 38 36.09 28.85 22.81
CA GLU A 38 37.16 28.73 21.80
C GLU A 38 36.93 27.58 20.83
N ASN A 39 36.30 26.50 21.27
CA ASN A 39 35.73 25.45 20.42
C ASN A 39 34.42 24.94 21.06
N PRO A 40 33.38 24.60 20.31
CA PRO A 40 32.35 23.75 20.86
C PRO A 40 33.01 22.43 21.29
N PRO A 41 32.57 21.80 22.40
CA PRO A 41 33.08 20.50 22.77
C PRO A 41 32.89 19.56 21.57
N GLU A 42 33.98 19.00 21.05
CA GLU A 42 33.86 17.90 20.11
C GLU A 42 33.12 16.79 20.83
N ALA A 43 31.94 16.41 20.34
CA ALA A 43 31.27 15.20 20.79
C ALA A 43 32.27 14.05 20.65
N SER A 44 32.46 13.30 21.72
CA SER A 44 33.41 12.19 21.70
C SER A 44 33.01 11.21 20.61
N HIS A 45 33.98 10.54 20.01
CA HIS A 45 33.69 9.51 18.98
C HIS A 45 32.69 8.47 19.49
N GLU A 46 32.64 8.22 20.80
CA GLU A 46 31.66 7.33 21.46
C GLU A 46 30.25 7.94 21.50
N GLU A 47 30.08 9.26 21.67
CA GLU A 47 28.76 9.91 21.65
C GLU A 47 28.21 10.05 20.23
N GLN A 48 29.05 10.28 19.22
CA GLN A 48 28.63 10.26 17.82
C GLN A 48 28.23 8.86 17.37
N THR A 49 29.01 7.84 17.73
CA THR A 49 28.69 6.43 17.42
C THR A 49 27.42 5.96 18.14
N ALA A 50 27.21 6.40 19.41
CA ALA A 50 25.98 6.09 20.15
C ALA A 50 24.76 6.77 19.54
N ALA A 51 24.85 8.03 19.13
CA ALA A 51 23.76 8.76 18.49
C ALA A 51 23.41 8.19 17.10
N GLU A 52 24.42 7.82 16.31
CA GLU A 52 24.23 7.13 15.03
C GLU A 52 23.59 5.75 15.23
N THR A 53 24.02 5.00 16.24
CA THR A 53 23.46 3.68 16.59
C THR A 53 22.02 3.79 17.11
N GLU A 54 21.70 4.79 17.94
CA GLU A 54 20.33 5.04 18.40
C GLU A 54 19.40 5.47 17.26
N GLN A 55 19.89 6.28 16.32
CA GLN A 55 19.13 6.71 15.17
C GLN A 55 18.91 5.55 14.17
N GLU A 56 19.90 4.69 13.98
CA GLU A 56 19.81 3.48 13.17
C GLU A 56 18.87 2.45 13.80
N GLN A 57 18.95 2.22 15.12
CA GLN A 57 18.01 1.37 15.87
C GLN A 57 16.58 1.93 15.85
N SER A 58 16.39 3.24 15.99
CA SER A 58 15.08 3.88 15.90
C SER A 58 14.47 3.73 14.50
N SER A 59 15.27 3.86 13.45
CA SER A 59 14.81 3.66 12.05
C SER A 59 14.45 2.21 11.75
N VAL A 60 15.19 1.24 12.30
CA VAL A 60 14.90 -0.19 12.18
C VAL A 60 13.61 -0.57 12.91
N LEU A 61 13.40 -0.05 14.13
CA LEU A 61 12.17 -0.29 14.90
C LEU A 61 10.93 0.29 14.21
N SER A 62 11.04 1.47 13.58
CA SER A 62 9.92 2.05 12.81
C SER A 62 9.60 1.22 11.56
N ARG A 63 10.62 0.75 10.83
CA ARG A 63 10.46 -0.12 9.66
C ARG A 63 9.75 -1.43 10.01
N GLU A 64 10.15 -2.09 11.09
CA GLU A 64 9.53 -3.34 11.52
C GLU A 64 8.07 -3.19 11.94
N SER A 65 7.67 -2.02 12.45
CA SER A 65 6.29 -1.74 12.82
C SER A 65 5.35 -1.65 11.61
N PHE A 66 5.90 -1.42 10.41
CA PHE A 66 5.13 -1.37 9.15
C PHE A 66 4.99 -2.73 8.46
N CYS A 67 5.72 -3.76 8.90
CA CYS A 67 5.60 -5.12 8.36
C CYS A 67 4.35 -5.81 8.93
N ARG A 68 3.19 -5.50 8.38
CA ARG A 68 1.86 -5.96 8.82
C ARG A 68 1.21 -6.88 7.77
N THR A 69 0.01 -7.31 8.06
CA THR A 69 -0.91 -7.92 7.10
C THR A 69 -2.16 -7.05 7.06
N THR A 70 -2.35 -6.31 5.97
CA THR A 70 -3.37 -5.28 5.83
C THR A 70 -4.53 -5.76 4.96
N TYR A 71 -5.75 -5.57 5.45
CA TYR A 71 -6.98 -5.92 4.75
C TYR A 71 -7.53 -4.70 4.04
N GLU A 72 -7.68 -4.77 2.71
CA GLU A 72 -8.27 -3.72 1.88
C GLU A 72 -9.78 -3.88 1.82
N VAL A 73 -10.52 -2.85 2.17
CA VAL A 73 -11.99 -2.86 2.22
C VAL A 73 -12.60 -1.76 1.35
N PHE A 74 -13.51 -2.15 0.47
CA PHE A 74 -14.46 -1.26 -0.20
C PHE A 74 -15.75 -1.20 0.64
N VAL A 75 -15.92 -0.12 1.41
CA VAL A 75 -17.02 0.03 2.39
C VAL A 75 -18.38 -0.18 1.76
N HIS A 76 -18.64 0.41 0.57
CA HIS A 76 -19.90 0.28 -0.19
C HIS A 76 -20.41 -1.16 -0.33
N SER A 77 -19.50 -2.12 -0.45
CA SER A 77 -19.82 -3.51 -0.73
C SER A 77 -19.49 -4.48 0.40
N PHE A 78 -19.12 -3.97 1.59
CA PHE A 78 -18.64 -4.84 2.66
C PHE A 78 -19.76 -5.33 3.59
N CYS A 79 -20.44 -4.42 4.31
CA CYS A 79 -21.52 -4.79 5.21
C CYS A 79 -22.53 -3.63 5.36
N ASP A 80 -23.79 -3.90 5.05
CA ASP A 80 -24.92 -2.97 5.17
C ASP A 80 -25.54 -3.10 6.56
N SER A 81 -25.52 -2.05 7.37
CA SER A 81 -26.06 -2.08 8.75
C SER A 81 -27.49 -1.56 8.85
N ASP A 82 -27.94 -0.71 7.91
CA ASP A 82 -29.23 -0.03 7.97
C ASP A 82 -30.27 -0.54 6.96
N GLY A 83 -29.86 -1.40 6.02
CA GLY A 83 -30.75 -2.10 5.11
C GLY A 83 -31.04 -1.34 3.80
N ASP A 84 -30.26 -0.33 3.45
CA ASP A 84 -30.42 0.42 2.20
C ASP A 84 -29.77 -0.30 1.01
N GLY A 85 -28.89 -1.23 1.27
CA GLY A 85 -28.15 -2.05 0.30
C GLY A 85 -26.74 -1.56 0.03
N ILE A 86 -26.28 -0.51 0.71
CA ILE A 86 -24.94 0.04 0.64
C ILE A 86 -24.24 -0.30 1.96
N GLY A 87 -23.00 -0.76 1.89
CA GLY A 87 -22.18 -0.97 3.07
C GLY A 87 -21.77 0.35 3.71
N ASP A 88 -21.65 0.36 5.02
CA ASP A 88 -21.38 1.54 5.84
C ASP A 88 -20.36 1.27 6.96
N LEU A 89 -19.89 2.34 7.62
CA LEU A 89 -18.90 2.26 8.68
C LEU A 89 -19.41 1.49 9.93
N PRO A 90 -20.68 1.68 10.37
CA PRO A 90 -21.24 0.84 11.44
C PRO A 90 -21.30 -0.65 11.06
N GLY A 91 -21.62 -0.96 9.80
CA GLY A 91 -21.59 -2.33 9.27
C GLY A 91 -20.17 -2.92 9.30
N LEU A 92 -19.18 -2.17 8.83
CA LEU A 92 -17.79 -2.57 8.92
C LEU A 92 -17.35 -2.78 10.37
N LEU A 93 -17.69 -1.85 11.27
CA LEU A 93 -17.42 -1.97 12.71
C LEU A 93 -18.03 -3.26 13.29
N SER A 94 -19.24 -3.63 12.88
CA SER A 94 -19.92 -4.87 13.31
C SER A 94 -19.19 -6.14 12.86
N LYS A 95 -18.31 -6.04 11.85
CA LYS A 95 -17.54 -7.17 11.28
C LYS A 95 -16.06 -7.14 11.69
N LEU A 96 -15.65 -6.27 12.60
CA LEU A 96 -14.24 -6.23 13.03
C LEU A 96 -13.77 -7.56 13.63
N ASP A 97 -14.62 -8.26 14.38
CA ASP A 97 -14.27 -9.58 14.95
C ASP A 97 -14.10 -10.69 13.89
N TYR A 98 -14.54 -10.46 12.66
CA TYR A 98 -14.19 -11.29 11.50
C TYR A 98 -12.77 -10.98 10.99
N ILE A 99 -12.39 -9.71 10.99
CA ILE A 99 -11.08 -9.25 10.50
C ILE A 99 -10.00 -9.54 11.53
N ASN A 100 -10.25 -9.16 12.80
CA ASN A 100 -9.39 -9.39 13.95
C ASN A 100 -10.22 -9.23 15.24
N ASP A 101 -10.28 -10.27 16.06
CA ASP A 101 -11.03 -10.27 17.32
C ASP A 101 -10.22 -9.79 18.54
N GLY A 102 -8.94 -9.45 18.32
CA GLY A 102 -8.02 -8.99 19.36
C GLY A 102 -7.36 -10.11 20.17
N ASP A 103 -7.69 -11.39 19.92
CA ASP A 103 -7.05 -12.54 20.57
C ASP A 103 -6.05 -13.22 19.62
N PRO A 104 -4.74 -13.03 19.81
CA PRO A 104 -3.73 -13.63 18.92
C PRO A 104 -3.68 -15.17 18.98
N ASN A 105 -4.33 -15.78 19.99
CA ASN A 105 -4.34 -17.24 20.18
C ASN A 105 -5.68 -17.89 19.87
N GLY A 106 -6.69 -17.08 19.61
CA GLY A 106 -8.07 -17.54 19.55
C GLY A 106 -8.72 -17.42 18.17
N GLY A 107 -10.03 -17.55 18.20
CA GLY A 107 -10.97 -17.09 17.22
C GLY A 107 -11.04 -17.82 15.89
N LYS A 108 -12.01 -17.36 15.12
CA LYS A 108 -12.22 -17.70 13.72
C LYS A 108 -11.99 -16.47 12.81
N ASP A 109 -11.35 -15.42 13.35
CA ASP A 109 -10.96 -14.20 12.65
C ASP A 109 -9.84 -14.45 11.64
N LEU A 110 -9.63 -13.51 10.74
CA LEU A 110 -8.53 -13.57 9.76
C LEU A 110 -7.16 -13.28 10.38
N GLY A 111 -7.11 -12.54 11.51
CA GLY A 111 -5.87 -12.13 12.17
C GLY A 111 -5.15 -11.00 11.44
N MET A 112 -5.85 -10.17 10.66
CA MET A 112 -5.27 -9.01 9.98
C MET A 112 -4.82 -7.95 10.98
N THR A 113 -3.68 -7.30 10.73
CA THR A 113 -3.08 -6.32 11.65
C THR A 113 -3.13 -4.88 11.12
N GLY A 114 -3.70 -4.68 9.94
CA GLY A 114 -3.98 -3.38 9.35
C GLY A 114 -5.29 -3.39 8.57
N LEU A 115 -5.89 -2.22 8.43
CA LEU A 115 -7.08 -1.96 7.64
C LEU A 115 -6.80 -0.81 6.67
N TRP A 116 -6.99 -1.05 5.37
CA TRP A 116 -7.01 -0.02 4.36
C TRP A 116 -8.45 0.21 3.91
N LEU A 117 -8.95 1.42 4.13
CA LEU A 117 -10.24 1.87 3.60
C LEU A 117 -10.04 2.51 2.24
N MET A 118 -10.63 1.93 1.19
CA MET A 118 -10.83 2.63 -0.07
C MET A 118 -11.58 3.95 0.18
N PRO A 119 -11.63 4.91 -0.76
CA PRO A 119 -12.12 6.26 -0.46
C PRO A 119 -13.48 6.27 0.26
N VAL A 120 -13.55 7.03 1.35
CA VAL A 120 -14.74 7.18 2.20
C VAL A 120 -15.33 8.59 2.16
N PHE A 121 -14.70 9.46 1.39
CA PHE A 121 -15.06 10.87 1.29
C PHE A 121 -16.35 11.10 0.49
N PRO A 122 -17.09 12.21 0.72
CA PRO A 122 -18.21 12.61 -0.10
C PRO A 122 -17.85 12.66 -1.59
N SER A 123 -18.68 12.03 -2.41
CA SER A 123 -18.47 11.88 -3.85
C SER A 123 -19.77 11.60 -4.57
N ASN A 124 -19.83 11.90 -5.87
CA ASN A 124 -21.00 11.63 -6.69
C ASN A 124 -21.02 10.22 -7.29
N THR A 125 -19.90 9.49 -7.20
CA THR A 125 -19.79 8.12 -7.73
C THR A 125 -19.75 7.07 -6.62
N TYR A 126 -20.05 5.83 -6.97
CA TYR A 126 -19.99 4.71 -6.03
C TYR A 126 -18.56 4.39 -5.57
N HIS A 127 -17.55 4.64 -6.43
CA HIS A 127 -16.14 4.34 -6.14
C HIS A 127 -15.44 5.39 -5.28
N LYS A 128 -16.02 6.59 -5.15
CA LYS A 128 -15.59 7.68 -4.28
C LYS A 128 -14.24 8.34 -4.61
N TYR A 129 -13.62 8.03 -5.76
CA TYR A 129 -12.37 8.69 -6.16
C TYR A 129 -12.55 10.14 -6.64
N ASP A 130 -13.76 10.53 -7.10
CA ASP A 130 -14.11 11.93 -7.44
C ASP A 130 -14.56 12.70 -6.18
N VAL A 131 -13.60 13.06 -5.34
CA VAL A 131 -13.83 13.67 -4.03
C VAL A 131 -14.45 15.05 -4.14
N THR A 132 -15.49 15.33 -3.34
CA THR A 132 -16.13 16.67 -3.20
C THR A 132 -15.79 17.37 -1.88
N ASP A 133 -15.32 16.62 -0.88
CA ASP A 133 -14.87 17.13 0.43
C ASP A 133 -13.89 16.12 1.04
N PHE A 134 -12.63 16.54 1.23
CA PHE A 134 -11.58 15.67 1.78
C PHE A 134 -11.61 15.47 3.30
N VAL A 135 -12.46 16.21 4.02
CA VAL A 135 -12.53 16.15 5.50
C VAL A 135 -13.89 15.67 6.01
N GLY A 136 -14.78 15.27 5.10
CA GLY A 136 -16.07 14.65 5.40
C GLY A 136 -16.07 13.13 5.24
N ILE A 137 -17.12 12.48 5.75
CA ILE A 137 -17.48 11.10 5.40
C ILE A 137 -18.70 11.16 4.48
N ASP A 138 -18.71 10.31 3.43
CA ASP A 138 -19.86 10.21 2.55
C ASP A 138 -21.11 9.85 3.35
N PRO A 139 -22.23 10.58 3.18
CA PRO A 139 -23.45 10.35 3.96
C PRO A 139 -24.02 8.92 3.85
N SER A 140 -23.71 8.19 2.77
CA SER A 140 -24.10 6.79 2.64
C SER A 140 -23.22 5.83 3.46
N TYR A 141 -22.09 6.33 3.99
CA TYR A 141 -21.16 5.52 4.79
C TYR A 141 -21.26 5.82 6.29
N GLY A 142 -21.89 6.92 6.68
CA GLY A 142 -22.05 7.32 8.07
C GLY A 142 -21.50 8.72 8.37
N THR A 143 -20.92 8.87 9.55
CA THR A 143 -20.47 10.16 10.11
C THR A 143 -19.00 10.12 10.50
N LEU A 144 -18.44 11.29 10.85
CA LEU A 144 -17.08 11.36 11.42
C LEU A 144 -16.99 10.63 12.76
N GLU A 145 -18.07 10.61 13.54
CA GLU A 145 -18.17 9.89 14.81
C GLU A 145 -18.11 8.36 14.60
N ASP A 146 -18.71 7.86 13.52
CA ASP A 146 -18.62 6.44 13.14
C ASP A 146 -17.19 6.07 12.73
N MET A 147 -16.51 6.96 12.01
CA MET A 147 -15.10 6.78 11.67
C MET A 147 -14.21 6.78 12.92
N ASP A 148 -14.41 7.71 13.85
CA ASP A 148 -13.66 7.76 15.11
C ASP A 148 -13.88 6.47 15.93
N ALA A 149 -15.12 5.95 15.95
CA ALA A 149 -15.44 4.69 16.62
C ALA A 149 -14.74 3.48 15.95
N LEU A 150 -14.70 3.44 14.62
CA LEU A 150 -13.99 2.39 13.88
C LEU A 150 -12.49 2.43 14.14
N ILE A 151 -11.86 3.60 14.08
CA ILE A 151 -10.42 3.78 14.37
C ILE A 151 -10.11 3.30 15.79
N ALA A 152 -10.87 3.75 16.78
CA ALA A 152 -10.69 3.35 18.18
C ALA A 152 -10.80 1.82 18.36
N ALA A 153 -11.81 1.19 17.75
CA ALA A 153 -12.02 -0.25 17.84
C ALA A 153 -10.90 -1.04 17.11
N CYS A 154 -10.35 -0.53 16.02
CA CYS A 154 -9.17 -1.11 15.36
C CYS A 154 -7.95 -1.04 16.28
N HIS A 155 -7.68 0.13 16.88
CA HIS A 155 -6.55 0.33 17.79
C HIS A 155 -6.63 -0.56 19.04
N GLU A 156 -7.83 -0.77 19.61
CA GLU A 156 -8.05 -1.71 20.72
C GLU A 156 -7.65 -3.15 20.38
N ARG A 157 -7.69 -3.53 19.10
CA ARG A 157 -7.27 -4.83 18.57
C ARG A 157 -5.82 -4.85 18.05
N GLY A 158 -5.07 -3.75 18.21
CA GLY A 158 -3.70 -3.61 17.68
C GLY A 158 -3.61 -3.44 16.17
N MET A 159 -4.73 -3.17 15.52
CA MET A 159 -4.79 -2.89 14.07
C MET A 159 -4.49 -1.42 13.79
N THR A 160 -3.81 -1.16 12.67
CA THR A 160 -3.67 0.20 12.11
C THR A 160 -4.76 0.47 11.06
N VAL A 161 -5.11 1.74 10.89
CA VAL A 161 -6.07 2.19 9.87
C VAL A 161 -5.40 3.18 8.94
N ILE A 162 -5.39 2.89 7.63
CA ILE A 162 -4.95 3.83 6.59
C ILE A 162 -6.11 4.20 5.67
N LEU A 163 -6.14 5.46 5.23
CA LEU A 163 -7.13 5.97 4.28
C LEU A 163 -6.55 6.08 2.88
N ASP A 164 -7.41 5.86 1.90
CA ASP A 164 -7.11 6.18 0.51
C ASP A 164 -7.15 7.70 0.28
N LEU A 165 -6.12 8.26 -0.31
CA LEU A 165 -5.97 9.70 -0.49
C LEU A 165 -5.69 10.03 -1.97
N ALA A 166 -6.75 10.32 -2.74
CA ALA A 166 -6.69 10.69 -4.14
C ALA A 166 -6.44 12.21 -4.28
N VAL A 167 -5.18 12.61 -4.24
CA VAL A 167 -4.78 14.04 -4.30
C VAL A 167 -4.44 14.55 -5.70
N ASN A 168 -4.52 13.69 -6.71
CA ASN A 168 -4.24 14.10 -8.09
C ASN A 168 -5.34 15.02 -8.65
N HIS A 169 -6.59 14.80 -8.27
CA HIS A 169 -7.78 15.45 -8.82
C HIS A 169 -8.88 15.62 -7.76
N THR A 170 -9.91 16.34 -8.12
CA THR A 170 -11.18 16.42 -7.36
C THR A 170 -12.35 16.05 -8.25
N SER A 171 -13.58 16.01 -7.70
CA SER A 171 -14.78 16.02 -8.53
C SER A 171 -14.99 17.39 -9.20
N THR A 172 -15.63 17.40 -10.38
CA THR A 172 -16.19 18.65 -10.92
C THR A 172 -17.23 19.28 -9.97
N ALA A 173 -17.82 18.50 -9.05
CA ALA A 173 -18.72 19.00 -8.01
C ALA A 173 -18.01 19.58 -6.78
N HIS A 174 -16.68 19.47 -6.69
CA HIS A 174 -15.91 20.05 -5.58
C HIS A 174 -16.09 21.58 -5.55
N PRO A 175 -16.29 22.21 -4.37
CA PRO A 175 -16.49 23.65 -4.25
C PRO A 175 -15.41 24.49 -4.94
N TRP A 176 -14.14 24.08 -4.88
CA TRP A 176 -13.04 24.79 -5.54
C TRP A 176 -13.23 24.84 -7.06
N PHE A 177 -13.59 23.69 -7.69
CA PHE A 177 -13.80 23.64 -9.13
C PHE A 177 -15.06 24.40 -9.54
N GLN A 178 -16.14 24.30 -8.77
CA GLN A 178 -17.39 25.00 -9.04
C GLN A 178 -17.21 26.54 -9.00
N GLU A 179 -16.43 27.05 -8.04
CA GLU A 179 -16.10 28.47 -7.95
C GLU A 179 -15.25 28.93 -9.14
N ALA A 180 -14.18 28.18 -9.48
CA ALA A 180 -13.35 28.45 -10.64
C ALA A 180 -14.15 28.46 -11.94
N ALA A 181 -14.96 27.42 -12.17
CA ALA A 181 -15.79 27.27 -13.36
C ALA A 181 -16.83 28.39 -13.49
N ARG A 182 -17.50 28.75 -12.38
CA ARG A 182 -18.48 29.86 -12.37
C ARG A 182 -17.82 31.19 -12.72
N TYR A 183 -16.66 31.49 -12.15
CA TYR A 183 -15.90 32.69 -12.46
C TYR A 183 -15.48 32.73 -13.94
N LEU A 184 -14.86 31.65 -14.47
CA LEU A 184 -14.41 31.58 -15.85
C LEU A 184 -15.56 31.75 -16.86
N ARG A 185 -16.74 31.17 -16.59
CA ARG A 185 -17.95 31.35 -17.41
C ARG A 185 -18.47 32.78 -17.38
N SER A 186 -18.24 33.55 -16.31
CA SER A 186 -18.67 34.92 -16.17
C SER A 186 -17.78 35.94 -16.87
N LEU A 187 -16.55 35.52 -17.29
CA LEU A 187 -15.61 36.41 -17.93
C LEU A 187 -16.09 36.79 -19.34
N PRO A 188 -15.98 38.08 -19.72
CA PRO A 188 -16.14 38.48 -21.12
C PRO A 188 -15.15 37.74 -22.02
N SER A 189 -15.54 37.47 -23.30
CA SER A 189 -14.68 36.84 -24.28
C SER A 189 -13.33 37.56 -24.37
N GLY A 190 -12.24 36.79 -24.31
CA GLY A 190 -10.86 37.29 -24.37
C GLY A 190 -10.32 37.93 -23.09
N ARG A 191 -11.12 38.04 -22.01
CA ARG A 191 -10.60 38.54 -20.73
C ARG A 191 -9.84 37.45 -19.99
N GLU A 192 -8.63 37.78 -19.53
CA GLU A 192 -7.82 36.88 -18.70
C GLU A 192 -8.40 36.76 -17.28
N ALA A 193 -8.18 35.59 -16.65
CA ALA A 193 -8.52 35.35 -15.25
C ALA A 193 -7.58 36.16 -14.33
N VAL A 194 -8.13 36.64 -13.20
CA VAL A 194 -7.37 37.40 -12.21
C VAL A 194 -7.44 36.69 -10.86
N LYS A 195 -6.26 36.42 -10.25
CA LYS A 195 -6.14 35.61 -9.02
C LYS A 195 -6.90 36.25 -7.85
N ASP A 196 -6.84 37.57 -7.71
CA ASP A 196 -7.54 38.29 -6.63
C ASP A 196 -9.06 38.25 -6.77
N GLU A 197 -9.60 38.00 -7.97
CA GLU A 197 -11.03 37.83 -8.21
C GLU A 197 -11.52 36.42 -7.92
N CYS A 198 -10.71 35.41 -8.24
CA CYS A 198 -11.01 34.01 -7.95
C CYS A 198 -9.71 33.18 -7.85
N PRO A 199 -9.18 32.92 -6.65
CA PRO A 199 -7.96 32.16 -6.47
C PRO A 199 -8.09 30.71 -6.94
N TYR A 200 -9.28 30.13 -6.90
CA TYR A 200 -9.53 28.73 -7.25
C TYR A 200 -9.24 28.38 -8.72
N VAL A 201 -9.17 29.36 -9.62
CA VAL A 201 -8.72 29.13 -11.00
C VAL A 201 -7.30 28.56 -11.02
N TRP A 202 -6.45 28.92 -10.05
CA TRP A 202 -5.06 28.43 -9.94
C TRP A 202 -4.93 27.09 -9.20
N TYR A 203 -6.05 26.58 -8.65
CA TYR A 203 -6.07 25.23 -8.07
C TYR A 203 -6.08 24.15 -9.13
N TYR A 204 -6.42 24.49 -10.38
CA TYR A 204 -6.52 23.58 -11.51
C TYR A 204 -5.71 24.12 -12.69
N GLN A 205 -5.52 23.27 -13.71
CA GLN A 205 -4.87 23.64 -14.96
C GLN A 205 -5.95 24.07 -15.97
N PHE A 206 -6.22 25.38 -16.09
CA PHE A 206 -7.12 25.90 -17.12
C PHE A 206 -6.35 26.52 -18.29
N ALA A 207 -6.87 26.36 -19.51
CA ALA A 207 -6.31 26.92 -20.74
C ALA A 207 -7.42 27.37 -21.71
N ARG A 208 -7.08 28.30 -22.64
CA ARG A 208 -7.96 28.68 -23.76
C ARG A 208 -7.78 27.80 -24.98
N GLU A 209 -6.70 27.06 -25.05
CA GLU A 209 -6.40 26.12 -26.11
C GLU A 209 -6.55 24.70 -25.58
N GLN A 210 -7.02 23.81 -26.47
CA GLN A 210 -7.12 22.40 -26.13
C GLN A 210 -5.73 21.74 -26.22
N TYR A 211 -5.27 21.19 -25.12
CA TYR A 211 -4.08 20.35 -25.03
C TYR A 211 -4.45 18.88 -24.83
N ASP A 212 -3.48 17.99 -24.93
CA ASP A 212 -3.65 16.58 -24.58
C ASP A 212 -4.06 16.46 -23.09
N GLY A 213 -5.08 15.62 -22.79
CA GLY A 213 -5.64 15.48 -21.45
C GLY A 213 -6.59 16.62 -21.02
N TYR A 214 -6.81 17.63 -21.88
CA TYR A 214 -7.74 18.74 -21.57
C TYR A 214 -9.12 18.52 -22.19
N VAL A 215 -10.16 18.81 -21.42
CA VAL A 215 -11.56 18.74 -21.83
C VAL A 215 -12.19 20.15 -21.80
N PRO A 216 -13.20 20.42 -22.66
CA PRO A 216 -13.84 21.72 -22.68
C PRO A 216 -14.65 21.98 -21.39
N LEU A 217 -14.50 23.17 -20.82
CA LEU A 217 -15.40 23.67 -19.77
C LEU A 217 -16.70 24.14 -20.43
N PRO A 218 -17.84 23.46 -20.24
CA PRO A 218 -19.11 23.81 -20.88
C PRO A 218 -19.47 25.28 -20.66
N ASP A 219 -20.07 25.91 -21.68
CA ASP A 219 -20.52 27.32 -21.69
C ASP A 219 -19.40 28.34 -21.47
N SER A 220 -18.16 28.02 -21.89
CA SER A 220 -17.02 28.93 -21.79
C SER A 220 -16.04 28.76 -22.94
N GLU A 221 -15.01 29.63 -23.00
CA GLU A 221 -13.86 29.51 -23.93
C GLU A 221 -12.71 28.71 -23.33
N TRP A 222 -12.91 28.09 -22.20
CA TRP A 222 -11.85 27.46 -21.43
C TRP A 222 -11.89 25.93 -21.54
N TYR A 223 -10.73 25.34 -21.35
CA TYR A 223 -10.50 23.91 -21.16
C TYR A 223 -9.85 23.71 -19.80
N TYR A 224 -9.99 22.51 -19.21
CA TYR A 224 -9.30 22.13 -17.98
C TYR A 224 -8.67 20.75 -18.14
N GLU A 225 -7.57 20.51 -17.46
CA GLU A 225 -6.92 19.21 -17.41
C GLU A 225 -7.78 18.21 -16.62
N ALA A 226 -8.00 17.01 -17.21
CA ALA A 226 -8.76 15.92 -16.59
C ALA A 226 -8.36 14.60 -17.27
N ARG A 227 -7.23 14.03 -16.83
CA ARG A 227 -6.59 12.91 -17.52
C ARG A 227 -7.27 11.58 -17.26
N PHE A 228 -7.89 11.40 -16.09
CA PHE A 228 -8.62 10.17 -15.78
C PHE A 228 -10.02 10.18 -16.39
N TRP A 229 -10.77 11.22 -16.15
CA TRP A 229 -12.14 11.35 -16.59
C TRP A 229 -12.59 12.82 -16.54
N SER A 230 -13.48 13.23 -17.46
CA SER A 230 -13.97 14.62 -17.52
C SER A 230 -14.57 15.14 -16.22
N GLU A 231 -15.10 14.26 -15.36
CA GLU A 231 -15.63 14.65 -14.04
C GLU A 231 -14.57 14.70 -12.93
N MET A 232 -13.29 14.46 -13.28
CA MET A 232 -12.14 14.46 -12.36
C MET A 232 -11.08 15.48 -12.82
N PRO A 233 -11.31 16.80 -12.62
CA PRO A 233 -10.33 17.83 -12.96
C PRO A 233 -9.06 17.67 -12.12
N ASP A 234 -7.90 17.67 -12.79
CA ASP A 234 -6.59 17.53 -12.16
C ASP A 234 -6.21 18.80 -11.38
N LEU A 235 -5.72 18.62 -10.16
CA LEU A 235 -5.24 19.71 -9.32
C LEU A 235 -3.88 20.22 -9.81
N ASN A 236 -3.66 21.52 -9.71
CA ASN A 236 -2.36 22.13 -9.92
C ASN A 236 -1.48 21.95 -8.68
N LEU A 237 -0.80 20.83 -8.59
CA LEU A 237 0.03 20.44 -7.45
C LEU A 237 1.29 21.31 -7.26
N THR A 238 1.54 22.28 -8.18
CA THR A 238 2.59 23.29 -8.02
C THR A 238 2.12 24.52 -7.24
N THR A 239 0.80 24.71 -7.09
CA THR A 239 0.20 25.86 -6.42
C THR A 239 0.38 25.75 -4.90
N PRO A 240 1.00 26.73 -4.23
CA PRO A 240 1.23 26.68 -2.80
C PRO A 240 -0.06 26.57 -1.97
N GLU A 241 -1.15 27.22 -2.41
CA GLU A 241 -2.45 27.16 -1.77
C GLU A 241 -3.03 25.74 -1.83
N VAL A 242 -2.93 25.04 -2.95
CA VAL A 242 -3.35 23.62 -3.07
C VAL A 242 -2.54 22.75 -2.11
N ARG A 243 -1.23 22.94 -2.04
CA ARG A 243 -0.39 22.19 -1.09
C ARG A 243 -0.76 22.49 0.37
N GLN A 244 -1.17 23.72 0.68
CA GLN A 244 -1.64 24.05 2.03
C GLN A 244 -2.94 23.33 2.37
N GLU A 245 -3.93 23.32 1.45
CA GLU A 245 -5.17 22.57 1.63
C GLU A 245 -4.91 21.08 1.85
N LEU A 246 -4.06 20.47 1.02
CA LEU A 246 -3.69 19.05 1.16
C LEU A 246 -2.94 18.77 2.47
N LYS A 247 -2.09 19.70 2.92
CA LYS A 247 -1.43 19.60 4.24
C LYS A 247 -2.47 19.59 5.36
N ASP A 248 -3.45 20.48 5.29
CA ASP A 248 -4.50 20.59 6.32
C ASP A 248 -5.38 19.32 6.33
N VAL A 249 -5.68 18.73 5.18
CA VAL A 249 -6.36 17.43 5.05
C VAL A 249 -5.56 16.30 5.71
N ILE A 250 -4.26 16.17 5.40
CA ILE A 250 -3.39 15.16 5.99
C ILE A 250 -3.35 15.30 7.51
N HIS A 251 -3.19 16.53 8.02
CA HIS A 251 -3.15 16.79 9.45
C HIS A 251 -4.50 16.48 10.13
N PHE A 252 -5.63 16.84 9.49
CA PHE A 252 -6.95 16.55 10.01
C PHE A 252 -7.17 15.07 10.29
N TRP A 253 -6.80 14.20 9.35
CA TRP A 253 -6.98 12.75 9.50
C TRP A 253 -5.99 12.12 10.49
N LEU A 254 -4.73 12.55 10.47
CA LEU A 254 -3.75 12.09 11.46
C LEU A 254 -4.12 12.51 12.88
N ASP A 255 -4.71 13.70 13.07
CA ASP A 255 -5.21 14.18 14.38
C ASP A 255 -6.40 13.39 14.89
N ARG A 256 -7.20 12.79 13.99
CA ARG A 256 -8.29 11.88 14.33
C ARG A 256 -7.83 10.45 14.62
N GLY A 257 -6.55 10.15 14.45
CA GLY A 257 -5.99 8.84 14.78
C GLY A 257 -5.80 7.90 13.58
N VAL A 258 -5.97 8.38 12.35
CA VAL A 258 -5.57 7.61 11.15
C VAL A 258 -4.06 7.37 11.20
N ASP A 259 -3.62 6.13 10.92
CA ASP A 259 -2.22 5.72 11.05
C ASP A 259 -1.40 5.98 9.77
N GLY A 260 -2.03 6.45 8.71
CA GLY A 260 -1.35 6.75 7.46
C GLY A 260 -2.26 6.77 6.24
N PHE A 261 -1.65 6.73 5.06
CA PHE A 261 -2.37 6.91 3.80
C PHE A 261 -1.88 5.97 2.71
N ARG A 262 -2.82 5.49 1.90
CA ARG A 262 -2.52 5.01 0.54
C ARG A 262 -2.62 6.21 -0.40
N LEU A 263 -1.54 6.52 -1.07
CA LEU A 263 -1.49 7.57 -2.09
C LEU A 263 -1.90 6.99 -3.43
N ASP A 264 -3.04 7.47 -3.94
CA ASP A 264 -3.57 7.10 -5.25
C ASP A 264 -2.69 7.62 -6.37
N ALA A 265 -2.48 6.79 -7.40
CA ALA A 265 -1.92 7.13 -8.71
C ALA A 265 -0.69 8.06 -8.68
N VAL A 266 0.32 7.76 -7.85
CA VAL A 266 1.49 8.64 -7.66
C VAL A 266 2.25 8.94 -8.96
N THR A 267 2.15 8.07 -9.96
CA THR A 267 2.75 8.26 -11.29
C THR A 267 2.03 9.31 -12.14
N SER A 268 0.82 9.70 -11.76
CA SER A 268 -0.02 10.67 -12.47
C SER A 268 0.11 12.10 -11.96
N TYR A 269 0.71 12.32 -10.79
CA TYR A 269 0.87 13.65 -10.19
C TYR A 269 1.57 14.66 -11.11
N PHE A 270 2.51 14.22 -11.91
CA PHE A 270 3.18 14.99 -12.95
C PHE A 270 3.41 14.08 -14.15
N THR A 271 2.46 14.04 -15.08
CA THR A 271 2.57 13.23 -16.29
C THR A 271 3.86 13.55 -17.03
N ASP A 272 4.59 12.50 -17.44
CA ASP A 272 5.88 12.58 -18.17
C ASP A 272 7.03 13.25 -17.39
N ASN A 273 6.88 13.50 -16.08
CA ASN A 273 7.93 14.09 -15.25
C ASN A 273 8.14 13.33 -13.94
N LEU A 274 8.85 12.20 -14.05
CA LEU A 274 9.16 11.32 -12.92
C LEU A 274 9.82 12.07 -11.74
N GLU A 275 10.74 13.00 -12.01
CA GLU A 275 11.45 13.73 -10.95
C GLU A 275 10.48 14.63 -10.14
N ALA A 276 9.58 15.34 -10.83
CA ALA A 276 8.54 16.13 -10.17
C ALA A 276 7.56 15.25 -9.39
N GLY A 277 7.19 14.08 -9.92
CA GLY A 277 6.37 13.09 -9.21
C GLY A 277 7.02 12.60 -7.91
N ILE A 278 8.30 12.24 -7.96
CA ILE A 278 9.10 11.86 -6.79
C ILE A 278 9.20 13.00 -5.77
N GLU A 279 9.40 14.23 -6.24
CA GLU A 279 9.48 15.42 -5.37
C GLU A 279 8.16 15.68 -4.63
N PHE A 280 7.03 15.59 -5.34
CA PHE A 280 5.72 15.79 -4.73
C PHE A 280 5.37 14.65 -3.76
N THR A 281 5.67 13.40 -4.11
CA THR A 281 5.52 12.25 -3.21
C THR A 281 6.37 12.43 -1.94
N ARG A 282 7.59 12.97 -2.07
CA ARG A 282 8.44 13.34 -0.93
C ARG A 282 7.76 14.37 -0.06
N TRP A 283 7.20 15.42 -0.67
CA TRP A 283 6.50 16.46 0.07
C TRP A 283 5.30 15.91 0.86
N LEU A 284 4.47 15.04 0.23
CA LEU A 284 3.35 14.37 0.91
C LEU A 284 3.83 13.53 2.10
N THR A 285 4.85 12.69 1.87
CA THR A 285 5.43 11.82 2.90
C THR A 285 5.97 12.64 4.08
N GLN A 286 6.74 13.69 3.81
CA GLN A 286 7.27 14.57 4.85
C GLN A 286 6.17 15.29 5.60
N THR A 287 5.15 15.81 4.91
CA THR A 287 3.99 16.46 5.53
C THR A 287 3.30 15.55 6.54
N ALA A 288 3.08 14.28 6.18
CA ALA A 288 2.51 13.31 7.11
C ALA A 288 3.44 13.00 8.28
N LYS A 289 4.73 12.75 8.02
CA LYS A 289 5.74 12.44 9.05
C LYS A 289 6.04 13.61 9.99
N GLU A 290 5.94 14.85 9.52
CA GLU A 290 6.04 16.05 10.39
C GLU A 290 4.91 16.08 11.43
N ARG A 291 3.72 15.62 11.08
CA ARG A 291 2.58 15.56 12.00
C ARG A 291 2.60 14.31 12.89
N ASN A 292 2.84 13.16 12.30
CA ASN A 292 2.99 11.88 12.99
C ASN A 292 4.18 11.12 12.43
N PRO A 293 5.33 11.08 13.11
CA PRO A 293 6.52 10.35 12.64
C PRO A 293 6.29 8.86 12.37
N SER A 294 5.27 8.26 13.00
CA SER A 294 4.88 6.86 12.82
C SER A 294 3.84 6.66 11.70
N ALA A 295 3.40 7.71 11.00
CA ALA A 295 2.46 7.56 9.90
C ALA A 295 3.04 6.64 8.82
N TYR A 296 2.25 5.69 8.35
CA TYR A 296 2.62 4.77 7.27
C TYR A 296 2.10 5.28 5.92
N ILE A 297 2.98 5.42 4.96
CA ILE A 297 2.64 5.93 3.62
C ILE A 297 2.97 4.87 2.58
N VAL A 298 1.94 4.40 1.88
CA VAL A 298 2.08 3.47 0.76
C VAL A 298 1.56 4.12 -0.54
N GLY A 299 2.32 4.02 -1.61
CA GLY A 299 1.98 4.64 -2.90
C GLY A 299 1.58 3.62 -3.96
N GLU A 300 0.57 3.97 -4.75
CA GLU A 300 0.28 3.26 -5.97
C GLU A 300 1.06 3.87 -7.13
N ALA A 301 2.07 3.14 -7.59
CA ALA A 301 2.87 3.52 -8.75
C ALA A 301 2.70 2.48 -9.85
N TRP A 302 1.64 2.61 -10.64
CA TRP A 302 1.33 1.65 -11.72
C TRP A 302 2.25 1.89 -12.92
N ALA A 303 3.40 1.23 -12.89
CA ALA A 303 4.44 1.33 -13.91
C ALA A 303 5.27 0.04 -13.96
N ASP A 304 6.27 -0.03 -14.84
CA ASP A 304 7.27 -1.10 -14.77
C ASP A 304 8.09 -1.04 -13.48
N GLN A 305 8.64 -2.19 -13.06
CA GLN A 305 9.28 -2.35 -11.76
C GLN A 305 10.42 -1.34 -11.52
N TYR A 306 11.22 -1.04 -12.54
CA TYR A 306 12.31 -0.09 -12.38
C TYR A 306 11.81 1.34 -12.20
N THR A 307 10.75 1.71 -12.92
CA THR A 307 10.13 3.03 -12.82
C THR A 307 9.49 3.23 -11.46
N TYR A 308 8.65 2.31 -10.99
CA TYR A 308 8.04 2.50 -9.67
C TYR A 308 9.05 2.43 -8.53
N ALA A 309 10.08 1.58 -8.61
CA ALA A 309 11.13 1.52 -7.60
C ALA A 309 11.83 2.88 -7.38
N GLN A 310 11.89 3.74 -8.40
CA GLN A 310 12.49 5.08 -8.26
C GLN A 310 11.71 5.98 -7.30
N TYR A 311 10.42 5.76 -7.11
CA TYR A 311 9.62 6.52 -6.14
C TYR A 311 10.06 6.30 -4.69
N TYR A 312 10.76 5.21 -4.36
CA TYR A 312 11.38 5.05 -3.04
C TYR A 312 12.42 6.14 -2.71
N LYS A 313 12.99 6.82 -3.72
CA LYS A 313 13.85 8.00 -3.53
C LYS A 313 13.11 9.20 -2.91
N SER A 314 11.79 9.19 -2.90
CA SER A 314 10.96 10.18 -2.20
C SER A 314 11.04 10.05 -0.68
N GLY A 315 11.45 8.90 -0.16
CA GLY A 315 11.39 8.56 1.26
C GLY A 315 10.06 7.95 1.69
N ILE A 316 9.17 7.63 0.72
CA ILE A 316 7.93 6.88 0.99
C ILE A 316 8.25 5.53 1.64
N ASP A 317 7.39 5.07 2.55
CA ASP A 317 7.63 3.83 3.29
C ASP A 317 7.49 2.62 2.38
N SER A 318 6.42 2.58 1.56
CA SER A 318 6.09 1.45 0.70
C SER A 318 5.55 1.87 -0.66
N LEU A 319 5.71 0.98 -1.63
CA LEU A 319 5.04 1.01 -2.93
C LEU A 319 4.41 -0.35 -3.18
N PHE A 320 3.22 -0.38 -3.77
CA PHE A 320 2.57 -1.63 -4.16
C PHE A 320 3.40 -2.39 -5.18
N ASP A 321 3.60 -3.68 -4.92
CA ASP A 321 4.48 -4.55 -5.72
C ASP A 321 3.76 -5.14 -6.93
N PHE A 322 3.63 -4.36 -7.98
CA PHE A 322 2.99 -4.77 -9.23
C PHE A 322 3.73 -5.89 -9.98
N ALA A 323 5.03 -6.12 -9.70
CA ALA A 323 5.79 -7.17 -10.38
C ALA A 323 5.30 -8.59 -10.03
N PHE A 324 4.75 -8.76 -8.83
CA PHE A 324 4.21 -10.02 -8.35
C PHE A 324 2.70 -10.14 -8.51
N ALA A 325 1.98 -9.01 -8.60
CA ALA A 325 0.53 -8.92 -8.56
C ALA A 325 -0.15 -9.18 -9.93
N GLY A 326 -1.43 -9.52 -9.86
CA GLY A 326 -2.32 -9.58 -11.03
C GLY A 326 -2.15 -10.82 -11.89
N ARG A 327 -2.90 -10.85 -13.00
CA ARG A 327 -2.95 -11.98 -13.95
C ARG A 327 -1.59 -12.31 -14.57
N ASP A 328 -0.81 -11.28 -14.90
CA ASP A 328 0.49 -11.39 -15.56
C ASP A 328 1.67 -11.30 -14.57
N GLY A 329 1.40 -11.10 -13.30
CA GLY A 329 2.39 -11.03 -12.24
C GLY A 329 3.09 -12.37 -11.98
N LEU A 330 4.20 -12.31 -11.25
CA LEU A 330 5.03 -13.50 -11.03
C LEU A 330 4.29 -14.59 -10.26
N ILE A 331 3.43 -14.23 -9.28
CA ILE A 331 2.63 -15.21 -8.53
C ILE A 331 1.73 -16.00 -9.48
N SER A 332 0.91 -15.32 -10.29
CA SER A 332 0.01 -15.99 -11.24
C SER A 332 0.75 -16.86 -12.25
N ARG A 333 1.89 -16.40 -12.75
CA ARG A 333 2.72 -17.16 -13.70
C ARG A 333 3.28 -18.43 -13.08
N VAL A 334 3.70 -18.39 -11.82
CA VAL A 334 4.19 -19.57 -11.09
C VAL A 334 3.05 -20.56 -10.85
N VAL A 335 1.90 -20.09 -10.36
CA VAL A 335 0.74 -20.93 -10.05
C VAL A 335 0.13 -21.54 -11.31
N ASN A 336 0.06 -20.79 -12.41
CA ASN A 336 -0.35 -21.29 -13.73
C ASN A 336 0.72 -22.11 -14.45
N ARG A 337 1.90 -22.27 -13.83
CA ARG A 337 2.98 -23.09 -14.37
C ARG A 337 3.53 -22.58 -15.72
N THR A 338 3.43 -21.28 -15.98
CA THR A 338 4.04 -20.62 -17.15
C THR A 338 5.48 -20.20 -16.88
N THR A 339 5.88 -20.16 -15.59
CA THR A 339 7.27 -20.04 -15.14
C THR A 339 7.52 -20.97 -13.95
N GLY A 340 8.80 -21.29 -13.70
CA GLY A 340 9.18 -22.18 -12.61
C GLY A 340 9.14 -21.52 -11.24
N LEU A 341 8.85 -22.30 -10.20
CA LEU A 341 8.77 -21.81 -8.81
C LEU A 341 10.09 -21.19 -8.32
N ARG A 342 11.24 -21.63 -8.85
CA ARG A 342 12.54 -21.00 -8.57
C ARG A 342 12.53 -19.48 -8.83
N SER A 343 11.76 -19.02 -9.82
CA SER A 343 11.67 -17.60 -10.19
C SER A 343 11.00 -16.77 -9.10
N PHE A 344 10.21 -17.38 -8.22
CA PHE A 344 9.60 -16.69 -7.08
C PHE A 344 10.67 -16.27 -6.05
N ALA A 345 11.55 -17.18 -5.63
CA ALA A 345 12.65 -16.85 -4.71
C ALA A 345 13.67 -15.90 -5.36
N GLU A 346 13.97 -16.09 -6.65
CA GLU A 346 14.84 -15.20 -7.40
C GLU A 346 14.28 -13.79 -7.52
N GLY A 347 13.00 -13.65 -7.85
CA GLY A 347 12.31 -12.36 -7.95
C GLY A 347 12.32 -11.60 -6.61
N MET A 348 12.00 -12.28 -5.50
CA MET A 348 12.03 -11.65 -4.17
C MET A 348 13.41 -11.08 -3.81
N VAL A 349 14.50 -11.80 -4.12
CA VAL A 349 15.86 -11.29 -3.86
C VAL A 349 16.18 -10.09 -4.75
N GLN A 350 15.85 -10.18 -6.05
CA GLN A 350 16.12 -9.10 -7.01
C GLN A 350 15.38 -7.80 -6.63
N GLU A 351 14.12 -7.91 -6.18
CA GLU A 351 13.37 -6.73 -5.76
C GLU A 351 13.88 -6.16 -4.42
N GLU A 352 14.18 -7.03 -3.43
CA GLU A 352 14.77 -6.59 -2.16
C GLU A 352 16.07 -5.79 -2.39
N GLU A 353 16.92 -6.25 -3.31
CA GLU A 353 18.15 -5.56 -3.70
C GLU A 353 17.85 -4.25 -4.44
N LEU A 354 16.91 -4.26 -5.40
CA LEU A 354 16.52 -3.08 -6.17
C LEU A 354 15.95 -1.99 -5.24
N TYR A 355 14.99 -2.32 -4.39
CA TYR A 355 14.33 -1.36 -3.52
C TYR A 355 15.30 -0.80 -2.48
N ALA A 356 16.12 -1.65 -1.85
CA ALA A 356 17.15 -1.22 -0.93
C ALA A 356 18.20 -0.30 -1.58
N SER A 357 18.48 -0.46 -2.88
CA SER A 357 19.38 0.44 -3.63
C SER A 357 18.80 1.84 -3.81
N MET A 358 17.46 1.99 -3.80
CA MET A 358 16.75 3.27 -3.91
C MET A 358 16.54 3.92 -2.53
N ASN A 359 16.13 3.12 -1.54
CA ASN A 359 15.95 3.52 -0.15
C ASN A 359 16.18 2.32 0.79
N PRO A 360 17.27 2.27 1.56
CA PRO A 360 17.55 1.16 2.47
C PRO A 360 16.50 0.96 3.58
N SER A 361 15.70 1.98 3.86
CA SER A 361 14.65 1.96 4.89
C SER A 361 13.28 1.61 4.34
N CYS A 362 13.14 1.31 3.05
CA CYS A 362 11.85 0.95 2.45
C CYS A 362 11.31 -0.37 2.99
N VAL A 363 9.99 -0.48 2.96
CA VAL A 363 9.24 -1.70 3.27
C VAL A 363 8.47 -2.08 2.01
N ASN A 364 8.53 -3.33 1.56
CA ASN A 364 7.73 -3.79 0.44
C ASN A 364 6.24 -3.79 0.79
N ALA A 365 5.35 -3.61 -0.19
CA ALA A 365 3.90 -3.75 -0.05
C ALA A 365 3.38 -4.80 -1.04
N PRO A 366 3.63 -6.10 -0.78
CA PRO A 366 3.12 -7.14 -1.65
C PRO A 366 1.60 -7.22 -1.58
N PHE A 367 0.98 -7.45 -2.72
CA PHE A 367 -0.43 -7.72 -2.88
C PHE A 367 -0.62 -8.69 -4.07
N TYR A 368 -1.73 -9.41 -4.09
CA TYR A 368 -2.04 -10.30 -5.20
C TYR A 368 -3.01 -9.67 -6.17
N THR A 369 -4.11 -9.13 -5.67
CA THR A 369 -5.09 -8.34 -6.40
C THR A 369 -5.55 -7.15 -5.57
N ASN A 370 -6.23 -6.20 -6.22
CA ASN A 370 -6.88 -5.06 -5.59
C ASN A 370 -8.20 -4.72 -6.31
N HIS A 371 -8.83 -3.64 -5.91
CA HIS A 371 -10.10 -3.16 -6.44
C HIS A 371 -10.08 -2.74 -7.93
N ASP A 372 -8.90 -2.55 -8.55
CA ASP A 372 -8.72 -2.17 -9.95
C ASP A 372 -8.38 -3.35 -10.86
N MET A 373 -8.08 -4.51 -10.28
CA MET A 373 -7.75 -5.74 -11.00
C MET A 373 -8.91 -6.73 -11.00
N ASP A 374 -8.96 -7.61 -12.00
CA ASP A 374 -9.79 -8.82 -11.88
C ASP A 374 -9.41 -9.58 -10.61
N ARG A 375 -10.38 -10.15 -9.91
CA ARG A 375 -10.14 -10.93 -8.69
C ARG A 375 -9.31 -12.18 -8.97
N GLY A 376 -8.49 -12.58 -8.01
CA GLY A 376 -7.52 -13.67 -8.16
C GLY A 376 -8.13 -15.00 -8.61
N ALA A 377 -9.32 -15.34 -8.15
CA ALA A 377 -10.03 -16.55 -8.56
C ALA A 377 -10.40 -16.59 -10.07
N GLU A 378 -10.42 -15.44 -10.75
CA GLU A 378 -10.67 -15.35 -12.20
C GLU A 378 -9.42 -15.68 -13.04
N TYR A 379 -8.25 -15.80 -12.43
CA TYR A 379 -7.03 -16.13 -13.17
C TYR A 379 -6.89 -17.63 -13.42
N TYR A 380 -7.77 -18.45 -12.82
CA TYR A 380 -7.72 -19.91 -12.87
C TYR A 380 -8.99 -20.50 -13.47
N MET A 381 -8.82 -21.50 -14.33
CA MET A 381 -9.95 -22.21 -14.95
C MET A 381 -10.48 -23.36 -14.10
N GLU A 382 -9.77 -23.75 -13.06
CA GLU A 382 -10.08 -24.85 -12.16
C GLU A 382 -10.87 -24.35 -10.95
N ASN A 383 -11.86 -25.15 -10.53
CA ASN A 383 -12.78 -24.79 -9.45
C ASN A 383 -12.48 -25.55 -8.14
N ASP A 384 -11.26 -26.08 -7.97
CA ASP A 384 -10.85 -26.78 -6.75
C ASP A 384 -10.30 -25.85 -5.65
N GLY A 385 -10.10 -24.59 -5.95
CA GLY A 385 -9.55 -23.59 -5.02
C GLY A 385 -8.06 -23.76 -4.71
N THR A 386 -7.42 -24.82 -5.18
CA THR A 386 -6.00 -25.11 -4.88
C THR A 386 -5.08 -23.99 -5.36
N LYS A 387 -5.32 -23.50 -6.58
CA LYS A 387 -4.52 -22.40 -7.15
C LYS A 387 -4.75 -21.09 -6.43
N VAL A 388 -6.01 -20.80 -6.06
CA VAL A 388 -6.36 -19.59 -5.28
C VAL A 388 -5.62 -19.60 -3.95
N LYS A 389 -5.68 -20.71 -3.21
CA LYS A 389 -4.95 -20.91 -1.94
C LYS A 389 -3.45 -20.71 -2.10
N THR A 390 -2.87 -21.34 -3.15
CA THR A 390 -1.41 -21.26 -3.40
C THR A 390 -0.99 -19.83 -3.73
N ALA A 391 -1.77 -19.09 -4.53
CA ALA A 391 -1.45 -17.73 -4.92
C ALA A 391 -1.43 -16.77 -3.72
N GLU A 392 -2.47 -16.80 -2.90
CA GLU A 392 -2.52 -15.99 -1.68
C GLU A 392 -1.44 -16.38 -0.67
N ALA A 393 -1.14 -17.67 -0.54
CA ALA A 393 -0.01 -18.08 0.30
C ALA A 393 1.33 -17.51 -0.20
N LEU A 394 1.58 -17.48 -1.52
CA LEU A 394 2.79 -16.87 -2.06
C LEU A 394 2.85 -15.36 -1.78
N ASN A 395 1.73 -14.64 -1.90
CA ASN A 395 1.63 -13.24 -1.50
C ASN A 395 2.02 -13.05 -0.02
N LEU A 396 1.41 -13.84 0.86
CA LEU A 396 1.66 -13.78 2.32
C LEU A 396 3.08 -14.25 2.73
N LEU A 397 3.81 -14.94 1.84
CA LEU A 397 5.21 -15.31 2.06
C LEU A 397 6.19 -14.18 1.71
N MET A 398 5.77 -13.11 1.06
CA MET A 398 6.66 -11.99 0.71
C MET A 398 6.95 -11.11 1.92
N THR A 399 8.07 -10.39 1.89
CA THR A 399 8.45 -9.44 2.96
C THR A 399 7.61 -8.17 2.92
N GLY A 400 7.57 -7.46 4.03
CA GLY A 400 6.93 -6.14 4.14
C GLY A 400 5.51 -6.17 4.68
N ASN A 401 4.71 -5.18 4.29
CA ASN A 401 3.28 -5.08 4.61
C ASN A 401 2.46 -5.77 3.51
N ALA A 402 1.97 -6.97 3.76
CA ALA A 402 1.18 -7.71 2.77
C ALA A 402 -0.28 -7.24 2.78
N PHE A 403 -0.82 -7.00 1.57
CA PHE A 403 -2.21 -6.56 1.39
C PHE A 403 -3.05 -7.71 0.85
N VAL A 404 -4.27 -7.85 1.40
CA VAL A 404 -5.30 -8.80 0.96
C VAL A 404 -6.59 -8.02 0.71
N TYR A 405 -7.11 -8.09 -0.51
CA TYR A 405 -8.35 -7.44 -0.89
C TYR A 405 -9.55 -8.26 -0.37
N TYR A 406 -10.56 -7.59 0.21
CA TYR A 406 -11.72 -8.28 0.79
C TYR A 406 -12.37 -9.27 -0.19
N GLY A 407 -12.70 -10.46 0.31
CA GLY A 407 -13.29 -11.53 -0.49
C GLY A 407 -12.28 -12.44 -1.20
N GLU A 408 -11.00 -12.07 -1.30
CA GLU A 408 -9.97 -12.98 -1.83
C GLU A 408 -9.84 -14.22 -0.92
N GLU A 409 -10.03 -14.05 0.38
CA GLU A 409 -10.05 -15.14 1.37
C GLU A 409 -11.23 -16.10 1.22
N LEU A 410 -12.25 -15.72 0.45
CA LEU A 410 -13.37 -16.60 0.08
C LEU A 410 -13.23 -17.15 -1.34
N GLY A 411 -12.22 -16.70 -2.10
CA GLY A 411 -12.09 -16.96 -3.53
C GLY A 411 -13.23 -16.34 -4.34
N MET A 412 -13.67 -15.13 -3.95
CA MET A 412 -14.67 -14.39 -4.70
C MET A 412 -14.20 -14.11 -6.12
N LYS A 413 -15.15 -14.10 -7.05
CA LYS A 413 -14.93 -13.79 -8.45
C LYS A 413 -15.41 -12.38 -8.79
N GLY A 414 -14.91 -11.83 -9.89
CA GLY A 414 -15.28 -10.55 -10.45
C GLY A 414 -14.23 -10.05 -11.43
N ALA A 415 -14.62 -9.88 -12.69
CA ALA A 415 -13.73 -9.48 -13.77
C ALA A 415 -14.40 -8.54 -14.76
N GLY A 416 -13.58 -7.87 -15.57
CA GLY A 416 -13.99 -7.01 -16.67
C GLY A 416 -14.39 -5.62 -16.18
N ARG A 417 -15.67 -5.40 -15.88
CA ARG A 417 -16.16 -4.11 -15.39
C ARG A 417 -15.65 -3.83 -13.97
N ASP A 418 -15.47 -2.57 -13.67
CA ASP A 418 -15.03 -2.14 -12.32
C ASP A 418 -16.01 -2.53 -11.23
N GLU A 419 -17.31 -2.46 -11.53
CA GLU A 419 -18.38 -2.88 -10.62
C GLU A 419 -18.25 -4.35 -10.21
N ASN A 420 -17.85 -5.22 -11.14
CA ASN A 420 -17.68 -6.67 -10.89
C ASN A 420 -16.51 -6.94 -9.92
N LYS A 421 -15.42 -6.19 -10.06
CA LYS A 421 -14.25 -6.31 -9.17
C LYS A 421 -14.59 -5.92 -7.73
N ARG A 422 -15.60 -5.03 -7.57
CA ARG A 422 -16.08 -4.48 -6.29
C ARG A 422 -17.39 -5.12 -5.82
N ALA A 423 -17.62 -6.39 -6.21
CA ALA A 423 -18.80 -7.18 -5.83
C ALA A 423 -18.98 -7.24 -4.29
N PRO A 424 -20.23 -7.36 -3.80
CA PRO A 424 -20.53 -7.45 -2.38
C PRO A 424 -19.82 -8.62 -1.71
N MET A 425 -19.35 -8.39 -0.48
CA MET A 425 -18.80 -9.45 0.37
C MET A 425 -19.80 -10.57 0.54
N TYR A 426 -19.36 -11.81 0.30
CA TYR A 426 -20.23 -12.98 0.25
C TYR A 426 -20.38 -13.63 1.62
N TRP A 427 -21.09 -12.92 2.55
CA TRP A 427 -21.31 -13.38 3.91
C TRP A 427 -22.17 -14.63 3.97
N SER A 428 -23.29 -14.63 3.21
CA SER A 428 -24.32 -15.68 3.22
C SER A 428 -24.75 -16.03 1.79
N ASP A 429 -25.26 -17.26 1.59
CA ASP A 429 -25.94 -17.65 0.34
C ASP A 429 -27.36 -17.05 0.23
N ASP A 430 -27.94 -16.57 1.33
CA ASP A 430 -29.19 -15.79 1.30
C ASP A 430 -28.87 -14.32 1.01
N PRO A 431 -29.23 -13.80 -0.18
CA PRO A 431 -28.96 -12.40 -0.53
C PRO A 431 -29.71 -11.38 0.33
N ASN A 432 -30.66 -11.82 1.14
CA ASN A 432 -31.41 -10.99 2.08
C ASN A 432 -30.95 -11.15 3.54
N ALA A 433 -29.87 -11.89 3.77
CA ALA A 433 -29.33 -12.02 5.12
C ALA A 433 -28.85 -10.65 5.64
N PRO A 434 -28.93 -10.40 6.95
CA PRO A 434 -28.46 -9.14 7.54
C PRO A 434 -27.00 -8.87 7.18
N GLY A 435 -26.72 -7.63 6.78
CA GLY A 435 -25.38 -7.18 6.38
C GLY A 435 -25.00 -7.43 4.92
N MET A 436 -25.87 -8.05 4.12
CA MET A 436 -25.64 -8.24 2.68
C MET A 436 -25.84 -6.93 1.93
N CYS A 437 -24.81 -6.50 1.18
CA CYS A 437 -24.89 -5.36 0.28
C CYS A 437 -25.46 -5.78 -1.09
N LYS A 438 -25.98 -4.80 -1.83
CA LYS A 438 -26.43 -5.01 -3.24
C LYS A 438 -25.30 -4.91 -4.25
N GLY A 439 -24.20 -4.25 -3.87
CA GLY A 439 -23.09 -3.93 -4.76
C GLY A 439 -23.35 -2.75 -5.70
N PRO A 440 -22.32 -2.36 -6.49
CA PRO A 440 -22.40 -1.25 -7.40
C PRO A 440 -23.47 -1.45 -8.49
N SER A 441 -24.16 -0.36 -8.87
CA SER A 441 -25.12 -0.38 -9.96
C SER A 441 -24.42 -0.69 -11.28
N GLY A 442 -24.94 -1.64 -12.06
CA GLY A 442 -24.33 -2.08 -13.33
C GLY A 442 -23.42 -3.30 -13.19
N MET A 443 -23.24 -3.83 -12.00
CA MET A 443 -22.57 -5.10 -11.77
C MET A 443 -23.31 -6.25 -12.49
N ASP A 444 -22.53 -7.16 -13.07
CA ASP A 444 -23.08 -8.39 -13.66
C ASP A 444 -23.47 -9.39 -12.55
N GLU A 445 -24.28 -10.39 -12.91
CA GLU A 445 -24.51 -11.54 -12.02
C GLU A 445 -23.24 -12.40 -11.96
N ILE A 446 -22.62 -12.48 -10.78
CA ILE A 446 -21.36 -13.20 -10.56
C ILE A 446 -21.64 -14.49 -9.81
N ARG A 447 -21.21 -15.61 -10.38
CA ARG A 447 -21.28 -16.90 -9.70
C ARG A 447 -20.14 -17.06 -8.71
N MET A 448 -20.48 -17.16 -7.43
CA MET A 448 -19.53 -17.46 -6.34
C MET A 448 -19.35 -18.97 -6.19
N GLU A 449 -18.24 -19.50 -6.72
CA GLU A 449 -18.05 -20.95 -6.88
C GLU A 449 -17.68 -21.70 -5.60
N TYR A 450 -17.04 -21.00 -4.66
CA TYR A 450 -16.50 -21.64 -3.45
C TYR A 450 -17.42 -21.54 -2.22
N GLY A 451 -18.59 -20.89 -2.37
CA GLY A 451 -19.58 -20.69 -1.32
C GLY A 451 -19.30 -19.48 -0.44
N SER A 452 -20.32 -19.12 0.34
CA SER A 452 -20.27 -17.99 1.29
C SER A 452 -19.38 -18.25 2.50
N LEU A 453 -19.10 -17.19 3.27
CA LEU A 453 -18.40 -17.33 4.55
C LEU A 453 -19.08 -18.36 5.47
N GLU A 454 -20.41 -18.32 5.58
CA GLU A 454 -21.17 -19.27 6.40
C GLU A 454 -20.86 -20.73 6.08
N LYS A 455 -20.56 -21.05 4.82
CA LYS A 455 -20.17 -22.40 4.41
C LYS A 455 -18.69 -22.69 4.63
N GLN A 456 -17.85 -21.68 4.46
CA GLN A 456 -16.39 -21.85 4.49
C GLN A 456 -15.82 -21.85 5.91
N ILE A 457 -16.45 -21.13 6.85
CA ILE A 457 -15.87 -20.87 8.18
C ILE A 457 -15.66 -22.16 9.00
N ASP A 458 -16.52 -23.15 8.83
CA ASP A 458 -16.45 -24.43 9.53
C ASP A 458 -15.85 -25.57 8.68
N ASP A 459 -15.53 -25.32 7.40
CA ASP A 459 -14.84 -26.31 6.56
C ASP A 459 -13.31 -26.14 6.68
N PRO A 460 -12.59 -27.09 7.31
CA PRO A 460 -11.14 -27.00 7.52
C PRO A 460 -10.34 -27.03 6.20
N ASN A 461 -10.98 -27.36 5.08
CA ASN A 461 -10.37 -27.38 3.76
C ASN A 461 -10.80 -26.19 2.88
N SER A 462 -11.57 -25.24 3.40
CA SER A 462 -12.01 -24.05 2.67
C SER A 462 -10.82 -23.15 2.27
N ILE A 463 -11.07 -22.21 1.35
CA ILE A 463 -10.11 -21.14 1.04
C ILE A 463 -9.94 -20.25 2.25
N TYR A 464 -11.04 -19.89 2.91
CA TYR A 464 -11.05 -19.07 4.13
C TYR A 464 -10.10 -19.60 5.21
N ASN A 465 -10.27 -20.86 5.62
CA ASN A 465 -9.45 -21.44 6.68
C ASN A 465 -7.98 -21.63 6.27
N TYR A 466 -7.70 -21.82 4.98
CA TYR A 466 -6.34 -21.90 4.49
C TYR A 466 -5.64 -20.54 4.55
N ILE A 467 -6.29 -19.46 4.09
CA ILE A 467 -5.73 -18.11 4.11
C ILE A 467 -5.59 -17.60 5.54
N ARG A 468 -6.59 -17.84 6.39
CA ARG A 468 -6.50 -17.56 7.82
C ARG A 468 -5.28 -18.21 8.47
N GLU A 469 -5.02 -19.48 8.16
CA GLU A 469 -3.82 -20.16 8.66
C GLU A 469 -2.53 -19.56 8.09
N ALA A 470 -2.51 -19.15 6.82
CA ALA A 470 -1.35 -18.50 6.22
C ALA A 470 -1.05 -17.13 6.90
N VAL A 471 -2.07 -16.34 7.21
CA VAL A 471 -1.92 -15.10 7.98
C VAL A 471 -1.38 -15.37 9.38
N ARG A 472 -1.94 -16.36 10.09
CA ARG A 472 -1.45 -16.76 11.44
C ARG A 472 0.00 -17.21 11.43
N ILE A 473 0.40 -17.98 10.42
CA ILE A 473 1.81 -18.40 10.26
C ILE A 473 2.70 -17.17 10.05
N ARG A 474 2.29 -16.24 9.19
CA ARG A 474 3.03 -15.00 8.95
C ARG A 474 3.21 -14.18 10.22
N GLU A 475 2.16 -14.03 11.04
CA GLU A 475 2.21 -13.29 12.30
C GLU A 475 3.01 -14.04 13.39
N SER A 476 2.89 -15.38 13.46
CA SER A 476 3.63 -16.20 14.45
C SER A 476 5.11 -16.38 14.11
N LEU A 477 5.49 -16.19 12.85
CA LEU A 477 6.87 -16.25 12.35
C LEU A 477 7.28 -14.89 11.74
N PRO A 478 7.50 -13.84 12.57
CA PRO A 478 7.68 -12.46 12.07
C PRO A 478 8.82 -12.28 11.07
N VAL A 479 9.79 -13.19 11.05
CA VAL A 479 10.89 -13.18 10.07
C VAL A 479 10.39 -13.32 8.62
N ILE A 480 9.18 -13.86 8.40
CA ILE A 480 8.55 -13.93 7.07
C ILE A 480 8.31 -12.50 6.55
N ALA A 481 7.75 -11.64 7.37
CA ALA A 481 7.45 -10.25 7.03
C ALA A 481 8.68 -9.33 7.13
N LYS A 482 9.53 -9.53 8.15
CA LYS A 482 10.59 -8.60 8.55
C LYS A 482 11.99 -9.00 8.06
N GLY A 483 12.20 -10.29 7.78
CA GLY A 483 13.49 -10.83 7.37
C GLY A 483 13.83 -10.56 5.91
N ARG A 484 15.00 -11.02 5.51
CA ARG A 484 15.47 -11.03 4.11
C ARG A 484 15.37 -12.40 3.51
N THR A 485 15.22 -12.46 2.20
CA THR A 485 15.23 -13.71 1.44
C THR A 485 16.67 -14.13 1.11
N VAL A 486 17.02 -15.37 1.46
CA VAL A 486 18.27 -15.99 1.02
C VAL A 486 17.96 -17.22 0.16
N ARG A 487 18.40 -17.20 -1.08
CA ARG A 487 18.24 -18.30 -2.03
C ARG A 487 19.08 -19.51 -1.60
N ILE A 488 18.56 -20.70 -1.89
CA ILE A 488 19.26 -21.96 -1.72
C ILE A 488 19.22 -22.70 -3.07
N PRO A 489 20.19 -22.45 -3.96
CA PRO A 489 20.17 -22.95 -5.34
C PRO A 489 19.97 -24.45 -5.45
N GLU A 490 20.45 -25.22 -4.48
CA GLU A 490 20.32 -26.70 -4.45
C GLU A 490 18.87 -27.17 -4.19
N LEU A 491 17.99 -26.23 -3.73
CA LEU A 491 16.57 -26.47 -3.48
C LEU A 491 15.67 -25.73 -4.49
N GLU A 492 16.21 -25.26 -5.60
CA GLU A 492 15.47 -24.50 -6.62
C GLU A 492 15.21 -25.34 -7.87
N GLU A 493 13.94 -25.70 -8.08
CA GLU A 493 13.49 -26.52 -9.22
C GLU A 493 12.25 -25.88 -9.87
N GLU A 494 11.72 -26.52 -10.89
CA GLU A 494 10.54 -26.06 -11.63
C GLU A 494 9.27 -26.05 -10.76
N ARG A 495 9.10 -27.07 -9.90
CA ARG A 495 7.89 -27.28 -9.08
C ARG A 495 8.18 -27.31 -7.57
N PHE A 496 9.42 -27.19 -7.21
CA PHE A 496 9.89 -27.20 -5.84
C PHE A 496 10.84 -26.04 -5.61
N CYS A 497 10.70 -25.35 -4.49
CA CYS A 497 11.61 -24.27 -4.12
C CYS A 497 11.80 -24.25 -2.61
N GLY A 498 13.05 -24.03 -2.19
CA GLY A 498 13.41 -23.75 -0.81
C GLY A 498 14.19 -22.45 -0.70
N PHE A 499 13.83 -21.60 0.25
CA PHE A 499 14.57 -20.38 0.57
C PHE A 499 14.56 -20.14 2.09
N LEU A 500 15.55 -19.40 2.57
CA LEU A 500 15.65 -19.03 3.97
C LEU A 500 15.13 -17.60 4.17
N ARG A 501 14.30 -17.42 5.19
CA ARG A 501 14.00 -16.10 5.78
C ARG A 501 14.93 -15.90 6.96
N THR A 502 15.73 -14.84 6.92
CA THR A 502 16.73 -14.58 7.96
C THR A 502 16.63 -13.15 8.48
N ASP A 503 16.76 -13.02 9.77
CA ASP A 503 16.94 -11.75 10.45
C ASP A 503 18.40 -11.56 10.84
N SER A 504 19.11 -10.77 10.05
CA SER A 504 20.53 -10.49 10.29
C SER A 504 20.79 -9.72 11.59
N ALA A 505 19.79 -8.97 12.09
CA ALA A 505 19.90 -8.21 13.33
C ALA A 505 19.92 -9.12 14.57
N ASN A 506 19.24 -10.28 14.51
CA ASN A 506 19.14 -11.25 15.60
C ASN A 506 20.10 -12.45 15.46
N GLN A 507 21.16 -12.33 14.66
CA GLN A 507 22.16 -13.39 14.42
C GLN A 507 21.54 -14.73 13.98
N GLY A 508 20.41 -14.68 13.25
CA GLY A 508 19.69 -15.85 12.77
C GLY A 508 18.82 -16.55 13.81
N ALA A 509 18.64 -15.95 14.99
CA ALA A 509 17.64 -16.44 15.95
C ALA A 509 16.23 -16.15 15.41
N GLY A 510 15.48 -17.23 15.14
CA GLY A 510 14.16 -17.13 14.52
C GLY A 510 14.12 -17.33 13.01
N ASP A 511 15.26 -17.56 12.36
CA ASP A 511 15.32 -17.90 10.93
C ASP A 511 14.38 -19.06 10.58
N VAL A 512 13.77 -18.99 9.41
CA VAL A 512 12.82 -19.98 8.90
C VAL A 512 13.21 -20.44 7.50
N LEU A 513 13.41 -21.74 7.33
CA LEU A 513 13.52 -22.37 6.02
C LEU A 513 12.10 -22.65 5.51
N VAL A 514 11.73 -22.01 4.40
CA VAL A 514 10.46 -22.23 3.71
C VAL A 514 10.70 -23.21 2.57
N LEU A 515 9.93 -24.30 2.52
CA LEU A 515 9.96 -25.29 1.45
C LEU A 515 8.59 -25.36 0.79
N ILE A 516 8.52 -25.22 -0.52
CA ILE A 516 7.28 -25.16 -1.30
C ILE A 516 7.28 -26.26 -2.35
N ASN A 517 6.20 -27.05 -2.42
CA ASN A 517 5.96 -28.02 -3.47
C ASN A 517 4.66 -27.69 -4.22
N THR A 518 4.75 -27.15 -5.44
CA THR A 518 3.58 -26.90 -6.33
C THR A 518 3.39 -28.04 -7.35
N GLY A 519 4.07 -29.16 -7.16
CA GLY A 519 3.92 -30.37 -7.98
C GLY A 519 2.64 -31.14 -7.68
N ASP A 520 2.29 -32.08 -8.54
CA ASP A 520 1.09 -32.92 -8.45
C ASP A 520 1.31 -34.18 -7.59
N SER A 521 2.52 -34.37 -7.04
CA SER A 521 2.89 -35.50 -6.20
C SER A 521 3.83 -35.06 -5.06
N ALA A 522 3.89 -35.87 -4.01
CA ALA A 522 4.87 -35.67 -2.95
C ALA A 522 6.31 -35.75 -3.49
N VAL A 523 7.19 -34.92 -2.96
CA VAL A 523 8.61 -34.91 -3.29
C VAL A 523 9.45 -35.13 -2.03
N THR A 524 10.52 -35.91 -2.16
CA THR A 524 11.53 -36.06 -1.10
C THR A 524 12.80 -35.31 -1.52
N ARG A 525 13.31 -34.44 -0.64
CA ARG A 525 14.55 -33.70 -0.86
C ARG A 525 15.46 -33.80 0.35
N ARG A 526 16.76 -33.90 0.05
CA ARG A 526 17.80 -33.84 1.08
C ARG A 526 18.22 -32.38 1.28
N LEU A 527 18.22 -31.94 2.52
CA LEU A 527 18.71 -30.60 2.86
C LEU A 527 20.21 -30.49 2.61
N PRO A 528 20.69 -29.45 1.90
CA PRO A 528 22.11 -29.15 1.75
C PRO A 528 22.74 -28.74 3.09
N ASP A 529 24.07 -28.78 3.16
CA ASP A 529 24.81 -28.51 4.40
C ASP A 529 24.51 -27.12 4.99
N SER A 530 24.23 -26.13 4.14
CA SER A 530 23.91 -24.76 4.52
C SER A 530 22.66 -24.63 5.39
N VAL A 531 21.70 -25.55 5.26
CA VAL A 531 20.41 -25.56 5.99
C VAL A 531 20.12 -26.91 6.63
N ALA A 532 21.13 -27.73 6.84
CA ALA A 532 20.99 -29.09 7.36
C ALA A 532 20.35 -29.19 8.75
N ASP A 533 20.44 -28.12 9.54
CA ASP A 533 19.90 -28.05 10.91
C ASP A 533 18.45 -27.62 10.99
N TYR A 534 17.83 -27.17 9.88
CA TYR A 534 16.42 -26.77 9.84
C TYR A 534 15.51 -28.00 9.75
N ARG A 535 15.28 -28.68 10.87
CA ARG A 535 14.54 -29.96 10.93
C ARG A 535 13.33 -29.95 11.84
N ASN A 536 13.10 -28.85 12.55
CA ASN A 536 11.92 -28.69 13.38
C ASN A 536 10.78 -28.05 12.57
N LEU A 537 9.70 -28.81 12.32
CA LEU A 537 8.51 -28.32 11.64
C LEU A 537 7.75 -27.40 12.59
N SER A 538 7.79 -26.10 12.33
CA SER A 538 7.11 -25.07 13.14
C SER A 538 5.68 -24.82 12.66
N ALA A 539 5.45 -24.87 11.34
CA ALA A 539 4.13 -24.68 10.73
C ALA A 539 4.09 -25.32 9.33
N ALA A 540 2.89 -25.49 8.78
CA ALA A 540 2.70 -25.97 7.41
C ALA A 540 1.33 -25.61 6.85
N LEU A 541 1.27 -25.36 5.53
CA LEU A 541 0.04 -25.17 4.75
C LEU A 541 -0.11 -26.34 3.77
N TYR A 542 -1.34 -26.79 3.59
CA TYR A 542 -1.65 -27.91 2.70
C TYR A 542 -2.91 -27.62 1.88
N THR A 543 -2.82 -27.77 0.57
CA THR A 543 -4.00 -27.71 -0.30
C THR A 543 -4.70 -29.05 -0.45
N GLY A 544 -4.10 -30.14 0.03
CA GLY A 544 -4.59 -31.51 -0.05
C GLY A 544 -4.00 -32.42 1.05
N ASP A 545 -3.18 -33.41 0.64
CA ASP A 545 -2.54 -34.36 1.55
C ASP A 545 -1.65 -33.62 2.60
N ARG A 546 -1.67 -34.11 3.84
CA ARG A 546 -0.93 -33.53 4.98
C ARG A 546 0.21 -34.42 5.46
N ASN A 547 0.60 -35.44 4.68
CA ASN A 547 1.60 -36.41 5.09
C ASN A 547 3.02 -35.88 4.88
N VAL A 548 3.59 -35.28 5.90
CA VAL A 548 5.00 -34.82 5.95
C VAL A 548 5.85 -35.88 6.66
N GLN A 549 7.03 -36.15 6.12
CA GLN A 549 8.03 -37.01 6.79
C GLN A 549 9.35 -36.24 6.88
N ILE A 550 9.93 -36.24 8.06
CA ILE A 550 11.25 -35.65 8.34
C ILE A 550 12.15 -36.73 8.92
N ASN A 551 13.09 -37.20 8.12
CA ASN A 551 14.03 -38.28 8.46
C ASN A 551 15.46 -37.75 8.36
N ASP A 552 16.01 -37.27 9.47
CA ASP A 552 17.30 -36.55 9.50
C ASP A 552 17.28 -35.35 8.52
N ARG A 553 18.03 -35.43 7.44
CA ARG A 553 18.10 -34.38 6.39
C ARG A 553 17.13 -34.62 5.23
N GLU A 554 16.45 -35.74 5.19
CA GLU A 554 15.48 -36.03 4.13
C GLU A 554 14.08 -35.60 4.55
N ILE A 555 13.47 -34.72 3.74
CA ILE A 555 12.15 -34.18 3.97
C ILE A 555 11.24 -34.55 2.81
N THR A 556 10.13 -35.21 3.13
CA THR A 556 9.06 -35.49 2.16
C THR A 556 7.96 -34.49 2.33
N ILE A 557 7.64 -33.77 1.25
CA ILE A 557 6.66 -32.68 1.22
C ILE A 557 5.53 -33.12 0.29
N PRO A 558 4.27 -33.16 0.76
CA PRO A 558 3.13 -33.54 -0.08
C PRO A 558 2.89 -32.55 -1.22
N ALA A 559 2.10 -32.96 -2.21
CA ALA A 559 1.63 -32.07 -3.28
C ALA A 559 0.89 -30.86 -2.69
N GLY A 560 1.19 -29.66 -3.18
CA GLY A 560 0.60 -28.42 -2.68
C GLY A 560 0.96 -28.07 -1.23
N GLY A 561 2.04 -28.64 -0.70
CA GLY A 561 2.54 -28.36 0.66
C GLY A 561 3.52 -27.20 0.72
N ILE A 562 3.39 -26.37 1.76
CA ILE A 562 4.36 -25.34 2.15
C ILE A 562 4.76 -25.62 3.59
N LEU A 563 6.05 -25.83 3.83
CA LEU A 563 6.57 -26.15 5.17
C LEU A 563 7.44 -25.01 5.69
N PHE A 564 7.35 -24.74 6.97
CA PHE A 564 8.13 -23.76 7.71
C PHE A 564 8.98 -24.48 8.76
N LEU A 565 10.27 -24.50 8.54
CA LEU A 565 11.22 -25.27 9.35
C LEU A 565 12.17 -24.33 10.09
N GLN A 566 12.42 -24.64 11.34
CA GLN A 566 13.37 -23.91 12.18
C GLN A 566 14.47 -24.85 12.70
N LYS A 567 15.53 -24.28 13.23
CA LYS A 567 16.54 -25.03 13.99
C LYS A 567 15.91 -25.51 15.29
N PRO A 568 16.35 -26.67 15.82
CA PRO A 568 15.89 -27.21 17.11
C PRO A 568 16.18 -26.26 18.28
#